data_57006295a2ed8b72ce80c90d72a793dd
#
_entry.id   57006295a2ed8b72ce80c90d72a793dd
#
_cell.length_a   1.000
_cell.length_b   1.000
_cell.length_c   1.000
_cell.angle_alpha   90.00
_cell.angle_beta   90.00
_cell.angle_gamma   90.00
#
_symmetry.space_group_name_H-M   'P 1'
#
loop_
_entity.id
_entity.type
_entity.pdbx_description
1 polymer ?
#
loop_
_entity_poly.entity_id
_entity_poly.type
_entity_poly.pdbx_seq_one_letter_code
_entity_poly.pdbx_strand_id
1 'polypeptide(L)'
;MTRYIFVTGGVVSSLGKGIASASLAAILEARGLKVTMLKLDPYINVDPGTMSPFQHGEVFVTHDGAETDLDLGHYERFIRTRMTQNNNFTTGRVYEDVLRRERRGDYLGATIQVIPHITDEIKRRIIKGAGDADVALVEVGGTVGDIESQPFLEAIRQLRVEVGAKRAMLMHLTLVPYIATAGETKTKPTQHSVKELRSIGLQPDVLVCRSDRAIDVSSRRKIALFTNVEERAVISLPDADTIYKIPGILHAQGLDDYVVERFGLECRGADLSEWDRVVDAKLHPEKEVTIAMVGKYMELLDAYKSLIEAMSHAGIQSRTKVNLRYIDSEDIENQGTGLLEGVDAILVPGGFGLRGVEGKIATVRYARENKIPYLGICLGMQVAVIEFARDVLGWTDANSTEFDKDSGHPVVGLITEWEDASGAVETRSDSSDLGGTMRLGAQECGLEPGSKVFECYGQERIVERHRHRYEVNNNLLPQLQAAGLKITGRSGDGALVEVVEAPDHPWFVACQFHPEFTSTPRDGHPLFSGFVNAALEYKAKKA
;
A
#
# COMPACT_ATOMS: atom_id res chain seq x y z
N MET A 1 -11.26 -25.00 -10.83
CA MET A 1 -11.25 -23.99 -11.93
C MET A 1 -11.64 -22.65 -11.35
N THR A 2 -10.85 -21.60 -11.58
CA THR A 2 -11.04 -20.26 -11.03
C THR A 2 -12.33 -19.60 -11.51
N ARG A 3 -13.04 -18.92 -10.61
CA ARG A 3 -14.19 -18.04 -10.89
C ARG A 3 -13.71 -16.59 -10.82
N TYR A 4 -14.29 -15.76 -11.66
CA TYR A 4 -13.87 -14.36 -11.82
C TYR A 4 -15.00 -13.42 -11.40
N ILE A 5 -14.70 -12.49 -10.50
CA ILE A 5 -15.57 -11.36 -10.18
C ILE A 5 -14.91 -10.11 -10.74
N PHE A 6 -15.43 -9.62 -11.86
CA PHE A 6 -14.96 -8.36 -12.43
C PHE A 6 -15.60 -7.21 -11.69
N VAL A 7 -14.80 -6.23 -11.29
CA VAL A 7 -15.26 -5.07 -10.53
C VAL A 7 -15.03 -3.81 -11.34
N THR A 8 -16.11 -3.09 -11.61
CA THR A 8 -16.08 -1.82 -12.33
C THR A 8 -16.75 -0.72 -11.52
N GLY A 9 -16.46 0.53 -11.83
CA GLY A 9 -17.10 1.67 -11.18
C GLY A 9 -17.61 2.70 -12.20
N GLY A 10 -18.64 3.42 -11.83
CA GLY A 10 -19.20 4.47 -12.65
C GLY A 10 -19.59 5.70 -11.84
N VAL A 11 -20.03 6.74 -12.52
CA VAL A 11 -20.46 8.04 -11.99
C VAL A 11 -19.27 8.95 -11.62
N VAL A 12 -18.42 8.54 -10.67
CA VAL A 12 -17.26 9.32 -10.22
C VAL A 12 -16.10 8.39 -9.84
N SER A 13 -14.89 8.94 -9.80
CA SER A 13 -13.70 8.28 -9.23
C SER A 13 -13.82 8.18 -7.70
N SER A 14 -12.91 7.45 -7.08
CA SER A 14 -12.81 7.33 -5.60
C SER A 14 -14.07 6.80 -4.90
N LEU A 15 -14.89 6.01 -5.60
CA LEU A 15 -16.08 5.34 -5.03
C LEU A 15 -15.74 4.25 -3.99
N GLY A 16 -14.46 3.89 -3.85
CA GLY A 16 -14.03 2.83 -2.95
C GLY A 16 -14.13 1.43 -3.56
N LYS A 17 -13.91 1.28 -4.88
CA LYS A 17 -13.85 -0.02 -5.57
C LYS A 17 -12.89 -0.98 -4.87
N GLY A 18 -11.64 -0.53 -4.61
CA GLY A 18 -10.62 -1.32 -3.94
C GLY A 18 -11.07 -1.87 -2.60
N ILE A 19 -11.66 -1.02 -1.76
CA ILE A 19 -12.14 -1.41 -0.42
C ILE A 19 -13.34 -2.37 -0.51
N ALA A 20 -14.31 -2.09 -1.39
CA ALA A 20 -15.47 -2.97 -1.56
C ALA A 20 -15.06 -4.35 -2.10
N SER A 21 -14.14 -4.38 -3.07
CA SER A 21 -13.58 -5.61 -3.63
C SER A 21 -12.79 -6.40 -2.59
N ALA A 22 -11.89 -5.73 -1.87
CA ALA A 22 -11.08 -6.35 -0.82
C ALA A 22 -11.96 -6.86 0.34
N SER A 23 -13.03 -6.14 0.67
CA SER A 23 -14.00 -6.58 1.69
C SER A 23 -14.74 -7.85 1.27
N LEU A 24 -15.21 -7.93 0.02
CA LEU A 24 -15.82 -9.16 -0.49
C LEU A 24 -14.80 -10.30 -0.53
N ALA A 25 -13.58 -10.03 -0.98
CA ALA A 25 -12.49 -11.01 -0.97
C ALA A 25 -12.21 -11.54 0.45
N ALA A 26 -12.19 -10.67 1.46
CA ALA A 26 -12.00 -11.05 2.86
C ALA A 26 -13.13 -11.94 3.38
N ILE A 27 -14.38 -11.68 3.01
CA ILE A 27 -15.51 -12.52 3.40
C ILE A 27 -15.41 -13.91 2.73
N LEU A 28 -15.05 -13.97 1.45
CA LEU A 28 -14.85 -15.23 0.73
C LEU A 28 -13.66 -16.02 1.29
N GLU A 29 -12.57 -15.35 1.69
CA GLU A 29 -11.46 -15.97 2.40
C GLU A 29 -11.91 -16.54 3.78
N ALA A 30 -12.74 -15.81 4.52
CA ALA A 30 -13.31 -16.26 5.80
C ALA A 30 -14.23 -17.50 5.64
N ARG A 31 -14.76 -17.72 4.45
CA ARG A 31 -15.47 -18.96 4.08
C ARG A 31 -14.53 -20.13 3.74
N GLY A 32 -13.22 -19.93 3.78
CA GLY A 32 -12.20 -20.94 3.50
C GLY A 32 -11.85 -21.08 2.02
N LEU A 33 -12.26 -20.14 1.16
CA LEU A 33 -11.91 -20.12 -0.25
C LEU A 33 -10.51 -19.50 -0.45
N LYS A 34 -9.77 -20.01 -1.42
CA LYS A 34 -8.52 -19.41 -1.87
C LYS A 34 -8.85 -18.24 -2.80
N VAL A 35 -8.55 -17.03 -2.34
CA VAL A 35 -8.91 -15.79 -3.04
C VAL A 35 -7.66 -15.05 -3.49
N THR A 36 -7.71 -14.42 -4.65
CA THR A 36 -6.71 -13.45 -5.11
C THR A 36 -7.38 -12.22 -5.71
N MET A 37 -6.63 -11.15 -5.84
CA MET A 37 -7.11 -9.89 -6.39
C MET A 37 -6.17 -9.39 -7.48
N LEU A 38 -6.73 -8.71 -8.48
CA LEU A 38 -5.97 -8.08 -9.56
C LEU A 38 -6.45 -6.64 -9.75
N LYS A 39 -5.50 -5.74 -10.01
CA LYS A 39 -5.73 -4.35 -10.37
C LYS A 39 -5.33 -4.10 -11.83
N LEU A 40 -6.25 -3.56 -12.61
CA LEU A 40 -6.06 -3.16 -14.00
C LEU A 40 -6.12 -1.64 -14.08
N ASP A 41 -4.98 -0.99 -14.35
CA ASP A 41 -4.87 0.46 -14.37
C ASP A 41 -4.88 1.01 -15.80
N PRO A 42 -5.83 1.90 -16.14
CA PRO A 42 -6.02 2.34 -17.53
C PRO A 42 -5.01 3.39 -18.01
N TYR A 43 -4.07 3.83 -17.18
CA TYR A 43 -3.07 4.81 -17.61
C TYR A 43 -1.94 4.18 -18.46
N ILE A 44 -1.22 5.04 -19.21
CA ILE A 44 -0.20 4.66 -20.20
C ILE A 44 1.20 4.47 -19.58
N ASN A 45 1.42 4.87 -18.34
CA ASN A 45 2.68 4.58 -17.65
C ASN A 45 2.89 3.06 -17.57
N VAL A 46 4.13 2.60 -17.76
CA VAL A 46 4.46 1.17 -17.71
C VAL A 46 4.24 0.61 -16.32
N ASP A 47 4.63 1.38 -15.31
CA ASP A 47 4.37 1.15 -13.89
C ASP A 47 4.30 2.48 -13.13
N PRO A 48 3.86 2.51 -11.86
CA PRO A 48 3.76 3.74 -11.07
C PRO A 48 5.09 4.21 -10.45
N GLY A 49 6.18 3.47 -10.59
CA GLY A 49 7.45 3.75 -9.88
C GLY A 49 8.03 5.15 -10.11
N THR A 50 7.78 5.75 -11.28
CA THR A 50 8.22 7.10 -11.64
C THR A 50 7.13 8.16 -11.52
N MET A 51 5.93 7.79 -11.09
CA MET A 51 4.81 8.72 -11.00
C MET A 51 4.91 9.59 -9.75
N SER A 52 4.41 10.83 -9.87
CA SER A 52 4.38 11.75 -8.74
C SER A 52 3.40 11.29 -7.66
N PRO A 53 3.82 11.20 -6.39
CA PRO A 53 2.91 10.90 -5.28
C PRO A 53 1.71 11.85 -5.17
N PHE A 54 1.83 13.09 -5.67
CA PHE A 54 0.72 14.05 -5.72
C PHE A 54 -0.42 13.62 -6.64
N GLN A 55 -0.14 12.81 -7.66
CA GLN A 55 -1.16 12.37 -8.62
C GLN A 55 -1.67 10.96 -8.33
N HIS A 56 -0.81 10.10 -7.80
CA HIS A 56 -1.09 8.67 -7.64
C HIS A 56 -1.08 8.16 -6.19
N GLY A 57 -0.65 9.01 -5.24
CA GLY A 57 -0.43 8.57 -3.88
C GLY A 57 0.83 7.69 -3.75
N GLU A 58 0.82 6.79 -2.81
CA GLU A 58 1.91 5.88 -2.50
C GLU A 58 2.17 4.87 -3.62
N VAL A 59 3.44 4.60 -3.88
CA VAL A 59 3.86 3.43 -4.67
C VAL A 59 4.00 2.25 -3.71
N PHE A 60 3.11 1.26 -3.85
CA PHE A 60 3.16 0.04 -3.06
C PHE A 60 4.12 -0.97 -3.69
N VAL A 61 4.96 -1.61 -2.88
CA VAL A 61 5.92 -2.61 -3.37
C VAL A 61 5.48 -4.01 -2.96
N THR A 62 5.36 -4.90 -3.93
CA THR A 62 4.99 -6.31 -3.71
C THR A 62 6.15 -7.12 -3.14
N HIS A 63 5.86 -8.35 -2.70
CA HIS A 63 6.89 -9.27 -2.19
C HIS A 63 7.99 -9.57 -3.21
N ASP A 64 7.62 -9.72 -4.48
CA ASP A 64 8.54 -9.99 -5.60
C ASP A 64 9.11 -8.73 -6.27
N GLY A 65 8.96 -7.56 -5.64
CA GLY A 65 9.63 -6.32 -6.02
C GLY A 65 8.96 -5.51 -7.13
N ALA A 66 7.69 -5.75 -7.42
CA ALA A 66 6.96 -4.88 -8.34
C ALA A 66 6.52 -3.59 -7.65
N GLU A 67 6.73 -2.45 -8.32
CA GLU A 67 6.15 -1.17 -7.96
C GLU A 67 4.74 -1.08 -8.52
N THR A 68 3.76 -0.86 -7.66
CA THR A 68 2.33 -1.01 -8.00
C THR A 68 1.49 0.13 -7.43
N ASP A 69 0.24 0.18 -7.87
CA ASP A 69 -0.77 1.08 -7.32
C ASP A 69 -1.04 0.80 -5.82
N LEU A 70 -1.39 1.83 -5.07
CA LEU A 70 -1.67 1.77 -3.63
C LEU A 70 -2.82 0.80 -3.27
N ASP A 71 -3.70 0.49 -4.22
CA ASP A 71 -4.81 -0.45 -4.00
C ASP A 71 -4.32 -1.86 -3.65
N LEU A 72 -3.14 -2.27 -4.14
CA LEU A 72 -2.56 -3.57 -3.75
C LEU A 72 -2.27 -3.63 -2.25
N GLY A 73 -1.91 -2.51 -1.65
CA GLY A 73 -1.80 -2.39 -0.19
C GLY A 73 -3.15 -2.62 0.50
N HIS A 74 -4.24 -2.06 -0.04
CA HIS A 74 -5.58 -2.35 0.47
C HIS A 74 -5.89 -3.85 0.38
N TYR A 75 -5.56 -4.50 -0.74
CA TYR A 75 -5.80 -5.93 -0.91
C TYR A 75 -5.08 -6.75 0.17
N GLU A 76 -3.78 -6.57 0.34
CA GLU A 76 -2.99 -7.30 1.35
C GLU A 76 -3.41 -7.01 2.81
N ARG A 77 -4.00 -5.84 3.08
CA ARG A 77 -4.57 -5.54 4.40
C ARG A 77 -5.87 -6.30 4.69
N PHE A 78 -6.62 -6.62 3.65
CA PHE A 78 -7.93 -7.30 3.78
C PHE A 78 -7.85 -8.82 3.63
N ILE A 79 -6.97 -9.34 2.75
CA ILE A 79 -6.79 -10.78 2.56
C ILE A 79 -5.38 -11.21 2.95
N ARG A 80 -5.20 -12.51 3.26
CA ARG A 80 -3.89 -13.06 3.64
C ARG A 80 -3.04 -13.45 2.43
N THR A 81 -3.62 -13.42 1.23
CA THR A 81 -2.89 -13.66 -0.02
C THR A 81 -1.96 -12.50 -0.30
N ARG A 82 -0.66 -12.78 -0.47
CA ARG A 82 0.32 -11.78 -0.88
C ARG A 82 0.20 -11.48 -2.37
N MET A 83 0.29 -10.21 -2.71
CA MET A 83 0.28 -9.75 -4.09
C MET A 83 1.66 -9.87 -4.72
N THR A 84 1.67 -10.05 -6.04
CA THR A 84 2.86 -10.20 -6.87
C THR A 84 2.77 -9.31 -8.10
N GLN A 85 3.83 -9.23 -8.89
CA GLN A 85 3.85 -8.53 -10.18
C GLN A 85 2.74 -8.97 -11.16
N ASN A 86 2.11 -10.14 -10.93
CA ASN A 86 1.01 -10.61 -11.77
C ASN A 86 -0.35 -10.05 -11.32
N ASN A 87 -0.42 -9.39 -10.18
CA ASN A 87 -1.66 -8.87 -9.61
C ASN A 87 -1.94 -7.41 -9.97
N ASN A 88 -0.99 -6.71 -10.61
CA ASN A 88 -1.19 -5.37 -11.14
C ASN A 88 -0.58 -5.24 -12.53
N PHE A 89 -1.27 -4.62 -13.46
CA PHE A 89 -0.73 -4.21 -14.75
C PHE A 89 -1.49 -3.03 -15.33
N THR A 90 -0.76 -2.21 -16.07
CA THR A 90 -1.24 -0.97 -16.69
C THR A 90 -1.52 -1.18 -18.17
N THR A 91 -2.28 -0.27 -18.77
CA THR A 91 -2.41 -0.19 -20.23
C THR A 91 -1.03 -0.07 -20.89
N GLY A 92 -0.16 0.79 -20.36
CA GLY A 92 1.19 0.98 -20.90
C GLY A 92 1.99 -0.31 -20.96
N ARG A 93 1.96 -1.10 -19.89
CA ARG A 93 2.65 -2.39 -19.83
C ARG A 93 2.10 -3.41 -20.84
N VAL A 94 0.78 -3.43 -21.04
CA VAL A 94 0.14 -4.31 -22.03
C VAL A 94 0.58 -3.94 -23.46
N TYR A 95 0.55 -2.65 -23.79
CA TYR A 95 0.96 -2.17 -25.10
C TYR A 95 2.46 -2.36 -25.34
N GLU A 96 3.31 -2.08 -24.36
CA GLU A 96 4.75 -2.33 -24.44
C GLU A 96 5.06 -3.79 -24.82
N ASP A 97 4.43 -4.74 -24.15
CA ASP A 97 4.67 -6.16 -24.41
C ASP A 97 4.19 -6.58 -25.80
N VAL A 98 3.03 -6.09 -26.26
CA VAL A 98 2.50 -6.38 -27.59
C VAL A 98 3.40 -5.78 -28.67
N LEU A 99 3.80 -4.52 -28.53
CA LEU A 99 4.72 -3.84 -29.47
C LEU A 99 6.10 -4.51 -29.50
N ARG A 100 6.62 -4.95 -28.35
CA ARG A 100 7.89 -5.68 -28.28
C ARG A 100 7.83 -7.01 -29.02
N ARG A 101 6.70 -7.74 -28.93
CA ARG A 101 6.47 -8.98 -29.69
C ARG A 101 6.34 -8.71 -31.18
N GLU A 102 5.65 -7.64 -31.56
CA GLU A 102 5.54 -7.22 -32.97
C GLU A 102 6.96 -6.98 -33.55
N ARG A 103 7.78 -6.21 -32.87
CA ARG A 103 9.15 -5.92 -33.29
C ARG A 103 10.05 -7.16 -33.39
N ARG A 104 9.81 -8.18 -32.58
CA ARG A 104 10.53 -9.47 -32.68
C ARG A 104 10.01 -10.36 -33.80
N GLY A 105 8.89 -10.03 -34.43
CA GLY A 105 8.26 -10.83 -35.48
C GLY A 105 7.38 -11.98 -34.97
N ASP A 106 7.01 -11.99 -33.70
CA ASP A 106 6.23 -13.06 -33.08
C ASP A 106 4.84 -13.22 -33.74
N TYR A 107 4.35 -12.20 -34.43
CA TYR A 107 3.05 -12.18 -35.13
C TYR A 107 3.14 -12.48 -36.62
N LEU A 108 4.30 -12.89 -37.13
CA LEU A 108 4.52 -13.38 -38.50
C LEU A 108 4.02 -12.41 -39.60
N GLY A 109 4.10 -11.10 -39.36
CA GLY A 109 3.65 -10.07 -40.31
C GLY A 109 2.16 -9.75 -40.31
N ALA A 110 1.41 -10.24 -39.31
CA ALA A 110 0.01 -9.89 -39.14
C ALA A 110 -0.15 -8.40 -38.80
N THR A 111 -1.28 -7.81 -39.21
CA THR A 111 -1.69 -6.48 -38.76
C THR A 111 -2.12 -6.53 -37.29
N ILE A 112 -1.41 -5.80 -36.42
CA ILE A 112 -1.68 -5.78 -34.98
C ILE A 112 -2.73 -4.72 -34.67
N GLN A 113 -3.78 -5.11 -33.95
CA GLN A 113 -4.93 -4.27 -33.59
C GLN A 113 -5.28 -4.42 -32.11
N VAL A 114 -6.07 -3.50 -31.59
CA VAL A 114 -6.56 -3.59 -30.19
C VAL A 114 -7.31 -4.90 -29.98
N ILE A 115 -8.23 -5.21 -30.90
CA ILE A 115 -8.92 -6.52 -30.96
C ILE A 115 -8.29 -7.28 -32.15
N PRO A 116 -7.75 -8.49 -31.97
CA PRO A 116 -7.69 -9.26 -30.72
C PRO A 116 -6.41 -9.07 -29.88
N HIS A 117 -5.35 -8.44 -30.38
CA HIS A 117 -4.00 -8.60 -29.83
C HIS A 117 -3.84 -7.98 -28.43
N ILE A 118 -4.35 -6.76 -28.20
CA ILE A 118 -4.34 -6.12 -26.88
C ILE A 118 -5.32 -6.83 -25.94
N THR A 119 -6.54 -7.14 -26.41
CA THR A 119 -7.53 -7.83 -25.59
C THR A 119 -7.09 -9.24 -25.18
N ASP A 120 -6.42 -9.98 -26.07
CA ASP A 120 -5.88 -11.31 -25.77
C ASP A 120 -4.75 -11.22 -24.73
N GLU A 121 -3.88 -10.22 -24.83
CA GLU A 121 -2.84 -10.00 -23.84
C GLU A 121 -3.43 -9.66 -22.46
N ILE A 122 -4.46 -8.81 -22.40
CA ILE A 122 -5.19 -8.50 -21.16
C ILE A 122 -5.79 -9.78 -20.56
N LYS A 123 -6.52 -10.58 -21.35
CA LYS A 123 -7.11 -11.85 -20.90
C LYS A 123 -6.04 -12.80 -20.37
N ARG A 124 -4.94 -12.95 -21.10
CA ARG A 124 -3.80 -13.78 -20.70
C ARG A 124 -3.24 -13.36 -19.33
N ARG A 125 -3.09 -12.05 -19.09
CA ARG A 125 -2.60 -11.51 -17.82
C ARG A 125 -3.60 -11.73 -16.69
N ILE A 126 -4.90 -11.53 -16.93
CA ILE A 126 -5.95 -11.82 -15.95
C ILE A 126 -5.91 -13.29 -15.54
N ILE A 127 -5.84 -14.21 -16.49
CA ILE A 127 -5.77 -15.66 -16.22
C ILE A 127 -4.50 -16.02 -15.46
N LYS A 128 -3.36 -15.45 -15.86
CA LYS A 128 -2.06 -15.66 -15.17
C LYS A 128 -2.08 -15.16 -13.73
N GLY A 129 -2.61 -13.95 -13.49
CA GLY A 129 -2.69 -13.36 -12.16
C GLY A 129 -3.70 -14.04 -11.24
N ALA A 130 -4.75 -14.64 -11.82
CA ALA A 130 -5.72 -15.45 -11.07
C ALA A 130 -5.11 -16.76 -10.54
N GLY A 131 -4.11 -17.31 -11.23
CA GLY A 131 -3.41 -18.51 -10.81
C GLY A 131 -4.34 -19.69 -10.53
N ASP A 132 -4.15 -20.33 -9.38
CA ASP A 132 -4.92 -21.48 -8.88
C ASP A 132 -5.99 -21.09 -7.82
N ALA A 133 -6.33 -19.80 -7.70
CA ALA A 133 -7.36 -19.33 -6.79
C ALA A 133 -8.74 -19.93 -7.12
N ASP A 134 -9.56 -20.14 -6.08
CA ASP A 134 -10.97 -20.52 -6.26
C ASP A 134 -11.76 -19.34 -6.85
N VAL A 135 -11.48 -18.13 -6.34
CA VAL A 135 -12.09 -16.88 -6.79
C VAL A 135 -11.01 -15.80 -7.00
N ALA A 136 -11.03 -15.17 -8.17
CA ALA A 136 -10.21 -14.01 -8.51
C ALA A 136 -11.11 -12.77 -8.67
N LEU A 137 -10.86 -11.73 -7.86
CA LEU A 137 -11.52 -10.44 -8.04
C LEU A 137 -10.61 -9.56 -8.90
N VAL A 138 -11.17 -9.04 -10.00
CA VAL A 138 -10.44 -8.27 -11.02
C VAL A 138 -11.01 -6.86 -11.05
N GLU A 139 -10.31 -5.92 -10.44
CA GLU A 139 -10.73 -4.53 -10.37
C GLU A 139 -10.22 -3.74 -11.57
N VAL A 140 -11.13 -3.04 -12.26
CA VAL A 140 -10.78 -2.10 -13.32
C VAL A 140 -10.70 -0.69 -12.76
N GLY A 141 -9.54 -0.06 -12.92
CA GLY A 141 -9.32 1.35 -12.61
C GLY A 141 -10.14 2.27 -13.50
N GLY A 142 -10.26 3.54 -13.11
CA GLY A 142 -11.04 4.54 -13.84
C GLY A 142 -12.56 4.37 -13.69
N THR A 143 -13.30 5.03 -14.58
CA THR A 143 -14.76 5.11 -14.58
C THR A 143 -15.29 4.51 -15.87
N VAL A 144 -16.38 3.76 -15.80
CA VAL A 144 -17.06 3.26 -17.01
C VAL A 144 -17.55 4.44 -17.84
N GLY A 145 -17.16 4.46 -19.12
CA GLY A 145 -17.36 5.59 -20.03
C GLY A 145 -16.04 6.30 -20.40
N ASP A 146 -14.99 6.16 -19.58
CA ASP A 146 -13.68 6.69 -19.88
C ASP A 146 -13.05 5.90 -21.05
N ILE A 147 -12.43 6.62 -22.00
CA ILE A 147 -11.85 6.02 -23.20
C ILE A 147 -10.67 5.09 -22.85
N GLU A 148 -9.93 5.41 -21.81
CA GLU A 148 -8.76 4.69 -21.35
C GLU A 148 -9.07 3.28 -20.84
N SER A 149 -10.26 3.08 -20.26
CA SER A 149 -10.67 1.77 -19.71
C SER A 149 -11.31 0.84 -20.75
N GLN A 150 -11.63 1.33 -21.94
CA GLN A 150 -12.35 0.55 -22.97
C GLN A 150 -11.66 -0.77 -23.36
N PRO A 151 -10.34 -0.86 -23.58
CA PRO A 151 -9.68 -2.12 -23.90
C PRO A 151 -9.83 -3.18 -22.81
N PHE A 152 -9.80 -2.76 -21.52
CA PHE A 152 -10.05 -3.66 -20.39
C PHE A 152 -11.48 -4.16 -20.36
N LEU A 153 -12.44 -3.26 -20.54
CA LEU A 153 -13.88 -3.63 -20.55
C LEU A 153 -14.21 -4.57 -21.70
N GLU A 154 -13.63 -4.34 -22.89
CA GLU A 154 -13.77 -5.24 -24.03
C GLU A 154 -13.14 -6.62 -23.78
N ALA A 155 -11.95 -6.68 -23.21
CA ALA A 155 -11.30 -7.94 -22.84
C ALA A 155 -12.15 -8.72 -21.81
N ILE A 156 -12.72 -8.03 -20.82
CA ILE A 156 -13.62 -8.63 -19.82
C ILE A 156 -14.90 -9.15 -20.48
N ARG A 157 -15.48 -8.41 -21.42
CA ARG A 157 -16.65 -8.85 -22.17
C ARG A 157 -16.37 -10.17 -22.90
N GLN A 158 -15.22 -10.25 -23.58
CA GLN A 158 -14.78 -11.46 -24.27
C GLN A 158 -14.54 -12.61 -23.27
N LEU A 159 -13.78 -12.37 -22.21
CA LEU A 159 -13.45 -13.40 -21.22
C LEU A 159 -14.70 -13.95 -20.53
N ARG A 160 -15.71 -13.12 -20.24
CA ARG A 160 -17.00 -13.59 -19.68
C ARG A 160 -17.71 -14.57 -20.61
N VAL A 161 -17.66 -14.35 -21.92
CA VAL A 161 -18.22 -15.28 -22.90
C VAL A 161 -17.43 -16.59 -22.94
N GLU A 162 -16.10 -16.49 -22.96
CA GLU A 162 -15.22 -17.66 -23.05
C GLU A 162 -15.33 -18.59 -21.82
N VAL A 163 -15.37 -18.02 -20.59
CA VAL A 163 -15.44 -18.83 -19.36
C VAL A 163 -16.88 -19.21 -18.99
N GLY A 164 -17.86 -18.48 -19.48
CA GLY A 164 -19.30 -18.69 -19.26
C GLY A 164 -19.82 -18.13 -17.92
N ALA A 165 -21.15 -17.95 -17.86
CA ALA A 165 -21.84 -17.27 -16.75
C ALA A 165 -21.70 -17.97 -15.37
N LYS A 166 -21.36 -19.25 -15.34
CA LYS A 166 -21.10 -19.99 -14.09
C LYS A 166 -19.71 -19.71 -13.50
N ARG A 167 -18.84 -19.04 -14.24
CA ARG A 167 -17.46 -18.75 -13.84
C ARG A 167 -17.10 -17.27 -13.89
N ALA A 168 -18.01 -16.42 -14.35
CA ALA A 168 -17.78 -14.98 -14.41
C ALA A 168 -18.98 -14.20 -13.91
N MET A 169 -18.72 -13.24 -13.03
CA MET A 169 -19.69 -12.29 -12.47
C MET A 169 -19.16 -10.87 -12.64
N LEU A 170 -20.06 -9.91 -12.81
CA LEU A 170 -19.73 -8.49 -12.87
C LEU A 170 -20.39 -7.76 -11.70
N MET A 171 -19.57 -7.21 -10.83
CA MET A 171 -19.95 -6.30 -9.75
C MET A 171 -19.67 -4.87 -10.19
N HIS A 172 -20.68 -4.01 -10.15
CA HIS A 172 -20.53 -2.62 -10.55
C HIS A 172 -20.85 -1.68 -9.38
N LEU A 173 -19.89 -0.81 -9.05
CA LEU A 173 -20.06 0.21 -8.03
C LEU A 173 -20.63 1.48 -8.64
N THR A 174 -21.60 2.08 -7.96
CA THR A 174 -22.25 3.33 -8.38
C THR A 174 -22.48 4.25 -7.20
N LEU A 175 -22.82 5.50 -7.50
CA LEU A 175 -23.20 6.50 -6.51
C LEU A 175 -24.71 6.72 -6.49
N VAL A 176 -25.31 6.69 -5.30
CA VAL A 176 -26.71 7.08 -5.04
C VAL A 176 -26.69 8.30 -4.12
N PRO A 177 -26.56 9.52 -4.68
CA PRO A 177 -26.43 10.72 -3.88
C PRO A 177 -27.76 11.10 -3.21
N TYR A 178 -27.66 11.59 -1.98
CA TYR A 178 -28.77 12.28 -1.32
C TYR A 178 -28.73 13.77 -1.65
N ILE A 179 -29.85 14.30 -2.11
CA ILE A 179 -29.99 15.73 -2.40
C ILE A 179 -30.73 16.40 -1.23
N ALA A 180 -29.99 17.07 -0.37
CA ALA A 180 -30.54 17.66 0.86
C ALA A 180 -31.70 18.62 0.59
N THR A 181 -31.64 19.44 -0.46
CA THR A 181 -32.69 20.36 -0.86
C THR A 181 -33.98 19.69 -1.34
N ALA A 182 -33.87 18.46 -1.86
CA ALA A 182 -35.00 17.65 -2.32
C ALA A 182 -35.49 16.65 -1.25
N GLY A 183 -34.70 16.41 -0.21
CA GLY A 183 -35.02 15.47 0.87
C GLY A 183 -35.04 14.00 0.43
N GLU A 184 -34.38 13.65 -0.69
CA GLU A 184 -34.44 12.29 -1.24
C GLU A 184 -33.13 11.82 -1.89
N THR A 185 -32.94 10.52 -1.93
CA THR A 185 -31.87 9.86 -2.69
C THR A 185 -32.20 9.82 -4.19
N LYS A 186 -31.19 10.03 -5.04
CA LYS A 186 -31.34 10.05 -6.50
C LYS A 186 -30.74 8.81 -7.13
N THR A 187 -31.56 7.98 -7.74
CA THR A 187 -31.15 6.73 -8.41
C THR A 187 -30.73 6.92 -9.88
N LYS A 188 -30.93 8.11 -10.44
CA LYS A 188 -30.59 8.41 -11.85
C LYS A 188 -29.11 8.23 -12.19
N PRO A 189 -28.14 8.67 -11.37
CA PRO A 189 -26.72 8.43 -11.67
C PRO A 189 -26.39 6.95 -11.83
N THR A 190 -26.91 6.10 -10.95
CA THR A 190 -26.79 4.62 -11.04
C THR A 190 -27.38 4.08 -12.33
N GLN A 191 -28.61 4.51 -12.70
CA GLN A 191 -29.27 4.08 -13.93
C GLN A 191 -28.46 4.45 -15.19
N HIS A 192 -27.88 5.66 -15.22
CA HIS A 192 -27.05 6.12 -16.34
C HIS A 192 -25.74 5.34 -16.41
N SER A 193 -25.07 5.11 -15.29
CA SER A 193 -23.82 4.34 -15.22
C SER A 193 -24.02 2.90 -15.74
N VAL A 194 -25.11 2.24 -15.32
CA VAL A 194 -25.43 0.89 -15.81
C VAL A 194 -25.82 0.91 -17.29
N LYS A 195 -26.50 1.97 -17.76
CA LYS A 195 -26.81 2.13 -19.19
C LYS A 195 -25.52 2.21 -20.01
N GLU A 196 -24.54 2.99 -19.55
CA GLU A 196 -23.24 3.11 -20.21
C GLU A 196 -22.52 1.76 -20.26
N LEU A 197 -22.45 1.05 -19.14
CA LEU A 197 -21.86 -0.28 -19.06
C LEU A 197 -22.54 -1.27 -20.02
N ARG A 198 -23.87 -1.22 -20.13
CA ARG A 198 -24.64 -2.06 -21.06
C ARG A 198 -24.41 -1.72 -22.54
N SER A 199 -24.10 -0.46 -22.87
CA SER A 199 -23.74 -0.06 -24.22
C SER A 199 -22.46 -0.73 -24.74
N ILE A 200 -21.58 -1.12 -23.81
CA ILE A 200 -20.34 -1.88 -24.08
C ILE A 200 -20.63 -3.41 -24.18
N GLY A 201 -21.84 -3.83 -23.88
CA GLY A 201 -22.24 -5.26 -23.89
C GLY A 201 -22.01 -5.97 -22.55
N LEU A 202 -21.89 -5.23 -21.46
CA LEU A 202 -21.69 -5.75 -20.10
C LEU A 202 -22.93 -5.49 -19.25
N GLN A 203 -23.58 -6.56 -18.75
CA GLN A 203 -24.67 -6.50 -17.79
C GLN A 203 -24.11 -6.79 -16.39
N PRO A 204 -24.29 -5.92 -15.38
CA PRO A 204 -23.90 -6.22 -14.02
C PRO A 204 -24.78 -7.31 -13.40
N ASP A 205 -24.17 -8.21 -12.66
CA ASP A 205 -24.86 -9.23 -11.84
C ASP A 205 -25.13 -8.67 -10.44
N VAL A 206 -24.25 -7.79 -9.94
CA VAL A 206 -24.33 -7.14 -8.61
C VAL A 206 -24.12 -5.64 -8.77
N LEU A 207 -24.92 -4.85 -8.05
CA LEU A 207 -24.72 -3.41 -7.88
C LEU A 207 -24.35 -3.11 -6.42
N VAL A 208 -23.23 -2.43 -6.21
CA VAL A 208 -22.86 -1.87 -4.91
C VAL A 208 -23.07 -0.36 -4.98
N CYS A 209 -24.05 0.11 -4.24
CA CYS A 209 -24.52 1.48 -4.28
C CYS A 209 -23.95 2.28 -3.10
N ARG A 210 -22.93 3.09 -3.38
CA ARG A 210 -22.36 4.04 -2.40
C ARG A 210 -23.34 5.19 -2.15
N SER A 211 -23.49 5.54 -0.89
CA SER A 211 -24.32 6.65 -0.44
C SER A 211 -23.83 7.16 0.92
N ASP A 212 -24.16 8.40 1.29
CA ASP A 212 -23.92 8.93 2.64
C ASP A 212 -24.77 8.23 3.72
N ARG A 213 -25.81 7.49 3.31
CA ARG A 213 -26.76 6.79 4.17
C ARG A 213 -27.26 5.49 3.54
N ALA A 214 -27.89 4.64 4.34
CA ALA A 214 -28.51 3.42 3.83
C ALA A 214 -29.61 3.75 2.80
N ILE A 215 -29.65 2.97 1.71
CA ILE A 215 -30.65 3.09 0.66
C ILE A 215 -31.94 2.41 1.10
N ASP A 216 -33.06 3.11 1.00
CA ASP A 216 -34.38 2.58 1.35
C ASP A 216 -34.83 1.48 0.36
N VAL A 217 -35.80 0.66 0.80
CA VAL A 217 -36.31 -0.48 0.04
C VAL A 217 -36.92 -0.05 -1.30
N SER A 218 -37.60 1.10 -1.34
CA SER A 218 -38.25 1.58 -2.56
C SER A 218 -37.20 2.01 -3.61
N SER A 219 -36.14 2.69 -3.19
CA SER A 219 -35.01 3.05 -4.04
C SER A 219 -34.27 1.80 -4.53
N ARG A 220 -34.07 0.79 -3.68
CA ARG A 220 -33.45 -0.50 -4.05
C ARG A 220 -34.27 -1.20 -5.15
N ARG A 221 -35.58 -1.34 -4.98
CA ARG A 221 -36.51 -1.91 -5.99
C ARG A 221 -36.49 -1.14 -7.31
N LYS A 222 -36.48 0.18 -7.21
CA LYS A 222 -36.38 1.03 -8.40
C LYS A 222 -35.06 0.83 -9.14
N ILE A 223 -33.93 0.77 -8.43
CA ILE A 223 -32.63 0.48 -9.04
C ILE A 223 -32.67 -0.89 -9.71
N ALA A 224 -33.10 -1.94 -9.00
CA ALA A 224 -33.21 -3.31 -9.51
C ALA A 224 -33.99 -3.36 -10.84
N LEU A 225 -35.16 -2.74 -10.86
CA LEU A 225 -36.03 -2.71 -12.05
C LEU A 225 -35.35 -2.01 -13.25
N PHE A 226 -34.78 -0.82 -13.04
CA PHE A 226 -34.19 -0.04 -14.13
C PHE A 226 -32.86 -0.58 -14.65
N THR A 227 -32.17 -1.35 -13.85
CA THR A 227 -30.83 -1.87 -14.16
C THR A 227 -30.85 -3.35 -14.54
N ASN A 228 -32.02 -4.01 -14.44
CA ASN A 228 -32.17 -5.45 -14.68
C ASN A 228 -31.22 -6.29 -13.82
N VAL A 229 -31.14 -5.96 -12.52
CA VAL A 229 -30.40 -6.68 -11.50
C VAL A 229 -31.37 -7.20 -10.45
N GLU A 230 -31.13 -8.39 -9.91
CA GLU A 230 -31.97 -8.93 -8.82
C GLU A 230 -31.99 -7.98 -7.61
N GLU A 231 -33.16 -7.79 -6.97
CA GLU A 231 -33.27 -6.87 -5.81
C GLU A 231 -32.27 -7.23 -4.69
N ARG A 232 -32.06 -8.53 -4.44
CA ARG A 232 -31.11 -9.03 -3.43
C ARG A 232 -29.63 -8.77 -3.80
N ALA A 233 -29.34 -8.49 -5.07
CA ALA A 233 -28.00 -8.17 -5.57
C ALA A 233 -27.75 -6.65 -5.69
N VAL A 234 -28.72 -5.82 -5.28
CA VAL A 234 -28.53 -4.38 -5.10
C VAL A 234 -28.13 -4.11 -3.66
N ILE A 235 -26.85 -3.92 -3.42
CA ILE A 235 -26.22 -3.78 -2.10
C ILE A 235 -26.07 -2.31 -1.75
N SER A 236 -26.55 -1.93 -0.58
CA SER A 236 -26.35 -0.58 -0.03
C SER A 236 -24.99 -0.51 0.69
N LEU A 237 -24.16 0.43 0.31
CA LEU A 237 -22.88 0.67 0.97
C LEU A 237 -22.81 2.12 1.49
N PRO A 238 -23.34 2.38 2.69
CA PRO A 238 -23.28 3.70 3.31
C PRO A 238 -21.85 4.03 3.76
N ASP A 239 -21.61 5.31 4.01
CA ASP A 239 -20.39 5.75 4.66
C ASP A 239 -20.24 5.08 6.04
N ALA A 240 -19.04 4.67 6.38
CA ALA A 240 -18.74 3.95 7.61
C ALA A 240 -17.62 4.65 8.40
N ASP A 241 -17.68 4.56 9.73
CA ASP A 241 -16.68 5.18 10.63
C ASP A 241 -15.28 4.60 10.42
N THR A 242 -15.22 3.37 9.93
CA THR A 242 -13.97 2.69 9.55
C THR A 242 -14.21 1.75 8.39
N ILE A 243 -13.23 1.65 7.48
CA ILE A 243 -13.28 0.72 6.34
C ILE A 243 -13.38 -0.74 6.79
N TYR A 244 -12.94 -1.06 7.99
CA TYR A 244 -12.97 -2.42 8.55
C TYR A 244 -14.38 -2.92 8.91
N LYS A 245 -15.39 -2.04 8.95
CA LYS A 245 -16.81 -2.43 9.04
C LYS A 245 -17.38 -2.97 7.73
N ILE A 246 -16.77 -2.64 6.60
CA ILE A 246 -17.32 -2.94 5.27
C ILE A 246 -17.54 -4.46 5.06
N PRO A 247 -16.64 -5.36 5.44
CA PRO A 247 -16.91 -6.81 5.36
C PRO A 247 -18.22 -7.20 6.05
N GLY A 248 -18.43 -6.75 7.30
CA GLY A 248 -19.68 -7.02 8.03
C GLY A 248 -20.92 -6.42 7.37
N ILE A 249 -20.83 -5.20 6.82
CA ILE A 249 -21.94 -4.53 6.11
C ILE A 249 -22.34 -5.29 4.85
N LEU A 250 -21.39 -5.80 4.09
CA LEU A 250 -21.65 -6.57 2.86
C LEU A 250 -22.21 -7.96 3.20
N HIS A 251 -21.63 -8.64 4.20
CA HIS A 251 -22.07 -9.95 4.67
C HIS A 251 -23.51 -9.91 5.21
N ALA A 252 -23.85 -8.92 6.03
CA ALA A 252 -25.19 -8.77 6.59
C ALA A 252 -26.28 -8.58 5.53
N GLN A 253 -25.93 -8.16 4.31
CA GLN A 253 -26.86 -8.06 3.17
C GLN A 253 -26.84 -9.30 2.27
N GLY A 254 -26.06 -10.35 2.62
CA GLY A 254 -26.01 -11.61 1.88
C GLY A 254 -25.24 -11.55 0.55
N LEU A 255 -24.33 -10.60 0.38
CA LEU A 255 -23.56 -10.48 -0.87
C LEU A 255 -22.71 -11.72 -1.13
N ASP A 256 -22.03 -12.22 -0.12
CA ASP A 256 -21.19 -13.43 -0.23
C ASP A 256 -22.03 -14.69 -0.45
N ASP A 257 -23.20 -14.81 0.18
CA ASP A 257 -24.16 -15.90 -0.09
C ASP A 257 -24.62 -15.89 -1.55
N TYR A 258 -24.92 -14.68 -2.09
CA TYR A 258 -25.28 -14.52 -3.49
C TYR A 258 -24.15 -14.98 -4.43
N VAL A 259 -22.91 -14.63 -4.12
CA VAL A 259 -21.71 -15.04 -4.89
C VAL A 259 -21.54 -16.56 -4.86
N VAL A 260 -21.61 -17.16 -3.67
CA VAL A 260 -21.47 -18.61 -3.45
C VAL A 260 -22.55 -19.39 -4.22
N GLU A 261 -23.81 -18.97 -4.10
CA GLU A 261 -24.94 -19.55 -4.84
C GLU A 261 -24.74 -19.44 -6.35
N ARG A 262 -24.40 -18.25 -6.83
CA ARG A 262 -24.23 -17.95 -8.26
C ARG A 262 -23.14 -18.77 -8.92
N PHE A 263 -22.05 -19.01 -8.21
CA PHE A 263 -20.92 -19.81 -8.69
C PHE A 263 -21.04 -21.31 -8.36
N GLY A 264 -22.02 -21.71 -7.57
CA GLY A 264 -22.17 -23.10 -7.11
C GLY A 264 -20.95 -23.55 -6.30
N LEU A 265 -20.47 -22.71 -5.38
CA LEU A 265 -19.31 -23.01 -4.53
C LEU A 265 -19.75 -23.78 -3.29
N GLU A 266 -19.01 -24.84 -2.96
CA GLU A 266 -19.14 -25.53 -1.69
C GLU A 266 -18.12 -24.95 -0.70
N CYS A 267 -18.61 -24.27 0.34
CA CYS A 267 -17.76 -23.64 1.34
C CYS A 267 -18.51 -23.50 2.67
N ARG A 268 -17.80 -23.24 3.75
CA ARG A 268 -18.40 -22.97 5.08
C ARG A 268 -19.05 -21.58 5.13
N GLY A 269 -19.83 -21.30 6.17
CA GLY A 269 -20.27 -19.93 6.50
C GLY A 269 -19.09 -19.02 6.82
N ALA A 270 -19.22 -17.73 6.56
CA ALA A 270 -18.18 -16.77 6.86
C ALA A 270 -18.02 -16.58 8.38
N ASP A 271 -16.78 -16.69 8.86
CA ASP A 271 -16.41 -16.31 10.23
C ASP A 271 -15.70 -14.95 10.19
N LEU A 272 -16.40 -13.90 10.60
CA LEU A 272 -15.89 -12.53 10.63
C LEU A 272 -15.41 -12.09 12.03
N SER A 273 -15.25 -13.00 12.98
CA SER A 273 -14.83 -12.69 14.35
C SER A 273 -13.52 -11.91 14.46
N GLU A 274 -12.56 -12.15 13.54
CA GLU A 274 -11.33 -11.35 13.46
C GLU A 274 -11.62 -9.89 13.09
N TRP A 275 -12.54 -9.67 12.14
CA TRP A 275 -12.96 -8.32 11.74
C TRP A 275 -13.74 -7.61 12.83
N ASP A 276 -14.60 -8.30 13.55
CA ASP A 276 -15.34 -7.75 14.69
C ASP A 276 -14.37 -7.27 15.79
N ARG A 277 -13.32 -8.04 16.09
CA ARG A 277 -12.27 -7.62 17.03
C ARG A 277 -11.52 -6.37 16.55
N VAL A 278 -11.18 -6.31 15.26
CA VAL A 278 -10.52 -5.13 14.64
C VAL A 278 -11.40 -3.89 14.77
N VAL A 279 -12.69 -4.01 14.44
CA VAL A 279 -13.66 -2.93 14.52
C VAL A 279 -13.85 -2.46 15.98
N ASP A 280 -14.02 -3.40 16.91
CA ASP A 280 -14.18 -3.07 18.32
C ASP A 280 -12.96 -2.32 18.88
N ALA A 281 -11.74 -2.84 18.63
CA ALA A 281 -10.51 -2.19 19.10
C ALA A 281 -10.29 -0.81 18.48
N LYS A 282 -10.67 -0.63 17.20
CA LYS A 282 -10.56 0.66 16.50
C LYS A 282 -11.52 1.71 17.05
N LEU A 283 -12.76 1.32 17.38
CA LEU A 283 -13.82 2.24 17.81
C LEU A 283 -13.82 2.48 19.33
N HIS A 284 -13.27 1.56 20.09
CA HIS A 284 -13.24 1.62 21.55
C HIS A 284 -11.79 1.53 22.08
N PRO A 285 -10.91 2.49 21.74
CA PRO A 285 -9.57 2.52 22.30
C PRO A 285 -9.63 2.86 23.79
N GLU A 286 -8.69 2.29 24.56
CA GLU A 286 -8.60 2.48 26.02
C GLU A 286 -7.53 3.50 26.42
N LYS A 287 -6.62 3.79 25.49
CA LYS A 287 -5.46 4.66 25.69
C LYS A 287 -5.33 5.58 24.48
N GLU A 288 -4.45 6.58 24.59
CA GLU A 288 -4.11 7.42 23.45
C GLU A 288 -2.66 7.90 23.52
N VAL A 289 -2.07 8.09 22.34
CA VAL A 289 -0.75 8.71 22.16
C VAL A 289 -0.79 9.69 20.99
N THR A 290 0.10 10.69 21.04
CA THR A 290 0.31 11.63 19.94
C THR A 290 1.70 11.40 19.34
N ILE A 291 1.76 11.08 18.05
CA ILE A 291 2.99 10.79 17.33
C ILE A 291 3.17 11.84 16.23
N ALA A 292 4.31 12.54 16.23
CA ALA A 292 4.68 13.41 15.12
C ALA A 292 5.18 12.56 13.94
N MET A 293 4.59 12.75 12.78
CA MET A 293 5.09 12.22 11.52
C MET A 293 5.71 13.38 10.74
N VAL A 294 7.05 13.38 10.64
CA VAL A 294 7.81 14.47 10.03
C VAL A 294 8.36 14.05 8.68
N GLY A 295 7.82 14.61 7.62
CA GLY A 295 8.16 14.20 6.26
C GLY A 295 7.88 15.28 5.23
N LYS A 296 7.86 14.87 3.96
CA LYS A 296 7.38 15.67 2.83
C LYS A 296 5.93 15.34 2.54
N TYR A 297 5.25 16.15 1.74
CA TYR A 297 3.90 15.85 1.26
C TYR A 297 2.85 15.67 2.36
N MET A 298 3.02 16.35 3.50
CA MET A 298 2.12 16.21 4.65
C MET A 298 0.69 16.68 4.39
N GLU A 299 0.46 17.43 3.31
CA GLU A 299 -0.87 17.80 2.83
C GLU A 299 -1.56 16.66 2.04
N LEU A 300 -0.79 15.66 1.57
CA LEU A 300 -1.27 14.55 0.75
C LEU A 300 -1.11 13.23 1.49
N LEU A 301 -2.08 12.86 2.31
CA LEU A 301 -2.04 11.68 3.17
C LEU A 301 -1.93 10.35 2.39
N ASP A 302 -2.43 10.30 1.16
CA ASP A 302 -2.33 9.10 0.31
C ASP A 302 -0.88 8.77 -0.10
N ALA A 303 0.06 9.73 -0.02
CA ALA A 303 1.49 9.47 -0.22
C ALA A 303 2.11 8.57 0.88
N TYR A 304 1.45 8.47 2.04
CA TYR A 304 1.89 7.69 3.19
C TYR A 304 0.82 6.69 3.65
N LYS A 305 0.00 6.22 2.72
CA LYS A 305 -1.18 5.40 3.04
C LYS A 305 -0.85 4.17 3.87
N SER A 306 0.12 3.36 3.45
CA SER A 306 0.52 2.17 4.19
C SER A 306 1.07 2.50 5.58
N LEU A 307 1.81 3.59 5.72
CA LEU A 307 2.38 4.00 7.00
C LEU A 307 1.30 4.47 7.98
N ILE A 308 0.34 5.28 7.51
CA ILE A 308 -0.81 5.72 8.32
C ILE A 308 -1.65 4.53 8.77
N GLU A 309 -1.90 3.58 7.87
CA GLU A 309 -2.60 2.34 8.21
C GLU A 309 -1.78 1.49 9.20
N ALA A 310 -0.46 1.35 9.03
CA ALA A 310 0.39 0.61 9.95
C ALA A 310 0.35 1.18 11.38
N MET A 311 0.36 2.51 11.51
CA MET A 311 0.18 3.17 12.81
C MET A 311 -1.21 2.89 13.41
N SER A 312 -2.26 2.89 12.57
CA SER A 312 -3.61 2.52 12.98
C SER A 312 -3.68 1.05 13.43
N HIS A 313 -3.00 0.14 12.70
CA HIS A 313 -2.94 -1.28 13.05
C HIS A 313 -2.25 -1.52 14.40
N ALA A 314 -1.13 -0.84 14.67
CA ALA A 314 -0.48 -0.89 15.98
C ALA A 314 -1.41 -0.39 17.10
N GLY A 315 -2.17 0.66 16.82
CA GLY A 315 -3.21 1.16 17.74
C GLY A 315 -4.31 0.13 18.01
N ILE A 316 -4.76 -0.61 16.97
CA ILE A 316 -5.74 -1.70 17.10
C ILE A 316 -5.20 -2.81 18.02
N GLN A 317 -3.96 -3.25 17.80
CA GLN A 317 -3.35 -4.32 18.61
C GLN A 317 -3.21 -3.95 20.09
N SER A 318 -2.93 -2.69 20.40
CA SER A 318 -2.72 -2.17 21.76
C SER A 318 -3.96 -1.49 22.37
N ARG A 319 -5.12 -1.49 21.68
CA ARG A 319 -6.33 -0.70 22.01
C ARG A 319 -6.02 0.76 22.31
N THR A 320 -5.13 1.34 21.50
CA THR A 320 -4.62 2.71 21.65
C THR A 320 -5.08 3.58 20.49
N LYS A 321 -5.65 4.74 20.77
CA LYS A 321 -5.89 5.77 19.75
C LYS A 321 -4.56 6.44 19.43
N VAL A 322 -4.06 6.24 18.23
CA VAL A 322 -2.87 6.91 17.72
C VAL A 322 -3.31 8.20 17.00
N ASN A 323 -2.97 9.35 17.60
CA ASN A 323 -3.20 10.66 17.01
C ASN A 323 -1.93 11.04 16.23
N LEU A 324 -1.99 11.10 14.91
CA LEU A 324 -0.88 11.52 14.07
C LEU A 324 -0.90 13.05 13.91
N ARG A 325 0.23 13.69 14.28
CA ARG A 325 0.50 15.10 14.00
C ARG A 325 1.41 15.15 12.79
N TYR A 326 0.87 15.58 11.65
CA TYR A 326 1.62 15.72 10.40
C TYR A 326 2.38 17.04 10.42
N ILE A 327 3.70 16.98 10.20
CA ILE A 327 4.58 18.15 10.20
C ILE A 327 5.43 18.09 8.93
N ASP A 328 5.38 19.15 8.12
CA ASP A 328 6.29 19.24 6.98
C ASP A 328 7.72 19.51 7.48
N SER A 329 8.67 18.77 6.96
CA SER A 329 10.08 18.90 7.37
C SER A 329 10.67 20.27 7.03
N GLU A 330 10.16 20.97 5.99
CA GLU A 330 10.55 22.35 5.69
C GLU A 330 10.04 23.34 6.75
N ASP A 331 8.91 23.05 7.40
CA ASP A 331 8.45 23.87 8.54
C ASP A 331 9.40 23.77 9.72
N ILE A 332 9.98 22.58 9.96
CA ILE A 332 11.03 22.44 11.00
C ILE A 332 12.28 23.25 10.63
N GLU A 333 12.70 23.28 9.36
CA GLU A 333 13.82 24.10 8.90
C GLU A 333 13.57 25.60 9.14
N ASN A 334 12.35 26.06 8.89
CA ASN A 334 12.01 27.48 8.94
C ASN A 334 11.62 27.97 10.34
N GLN A 335 10.97 27.14 11.16
CA GLN A 335 10.35 27.54 12.43
C GLN A 335 11.01 26.87 13.65
N GLY A 336 11.89 25.87 13.40
CA GLY A 336 12.57 25.12 14.44
C GLY A 336 11.76 23.96 15.03
N THR A 337 12.39 23.26 15.97
CA THR A 337 11.87 22.01 16.57
C THR A 337 10.77 22.22 17.60
N GLY A 338 10.37 23.46 17.92
CA GLY A 338 9.23 23.76 18.79
C GLY A 338 7.91 23.14 18.34
N LEU A 339 7.75 22.88 17.02
CA LEU A 339 6.61 22.16 16.46
C LEU A 339 6.48 20.71 16.98
N LEU A 340 7.55 20.14 17.55
CA LEU A 340 7.59 18.79 18.11
C LEU A 340 7.24 18.75 19.61
N GLU A 341 6.96 19.88 20.22
CA GLU A 341 6.61 19.90 21.65
C GLU A 341 5.30 19.14 21.93
N GLY A 342 5.31 18.42 23.04
CA GLY A 342 4.13 17.71 23.53
C GLY A 342 3.82 16.38 22.85
N VAL A 343 4.63 15.92 21.89
CA VAL A 343 4.45 14.58 21.28
C VAL A 343 5.00 13.48 22.18
N ASP A 344 4.46 12.28 22.00
CA ASP A 344 4.85 11.09 22.76
C ASP A 344 5.88 10.24 22.00
N ALA A 345 5.98 10.40 20.69
CA ALA A 345 6.96 9.75 19.82
C ALA A 345 7.11 10.51 18.49
N ILE A 346 8.19 10.22 17.77
CA ILE A 346 8.52 10.85 16.48
C ILE A 346 8.80 9.78 15.43
N LEU A 347 8.14 9.88 14.28
CA LEU A 347 8.31 9.04 13.12
C LEU A 347 8.84 9.86 11.94
N VAL A 348 9.96 9.44 11.34
CA VAL A 348 10.47 10.00 10.08
C VAL A 348 10.36 8.96 8.99
N PRO A 349 9.46 9.17 8.01
CA PRO A 349 9.19 8.21 6.94
C PRO A 349 10.26 8.20 5.85
N GLY A 350 10.13 7.23 4.94
CA GLY A 350 10.86 7.18 3.69
C GLY A 350 10.59 8.39 2.77
N GLY A 351 11.44 8.56 1.78
CA GLY A 351 11.34 9.61 0.77
C GLY A 351 12.61 9.71 -0.07
N PHE A 352 12.59 10.58 -1.07
CA PHE A 352 13.72 10.82 -1.97
C PHE A 352 13.97 12.32 -2.14
N GLY A 353 15.21 12.69 -2.46
CA GLY A 353 15.64 14.05 -2.83
C GLY A 353 15.83 15.00 -1.65
N LEU A 354 16.51 16.11 -1.94
CA LEU A 354 17.09 17.04 -0.96
C LEU A 354 16.07 17.83 -0.11
N ARG A 355 14.86 18.06 -0.60
CA ARG A 355 13.88 18.95 0.04
C ARG A 355 13.53 18.49 1.48
N GLY A 356 13.67 19.37 2.46
CA GLY A 356 13.33 19.12 3.86
C GLY A 356 14.25 18.14 4.60
N VAL A 357 15.46 17.88 4.08
CA VAL A 357 16.41 16.94 4.72
C VAL A 357 16.97 17.50 6.02
N GLU A 358 17.33 18.77 6.05
CA GLU A 358 17.89 19.40 7.27
C GLU A 358 16.84 19.47 8.40
N GLY A 359 15.57 19.69 8.07
CA GLY A 359 14.49 19.62 9.06
C GLY A 359 14.29 18.21 9.63
N LYS A 360 14.49 17.17 8.81
CA LYS A 360 14.48 15.78 9.31
C LYS A 360 15.68 15.50 10.21
N ILE A 361 16.88 15.96 9.84
CA ILE A 361 18.10 15.84 10.68
C ILE A 361 17.90 16.56 12.03
N ALA A 362 17.36 17.79 12.00
CA ALA A 362 17.02 18.53 13.23
C ALA A 362 15.98 17.79 14.08
N THR A 363 15.02 17.13 13.44
CA THR A 363 14.00 16.29 14.11
C THR A 363 14.64 15.08 14.81
N VAL A 364 15.57 14.41 14.14
CA VAL A 364 16.32 13.28 14.72
C VAL A 364 17.11 13.72 15.94
N ARG A 365 17.84 14.84 15.82
CA ARG A 365 18.60 15.46 16.95
C ARG A 365 17.67 15.71 18.14
N TYR A 366 16.54 16.35 17.88
CA TYR A 366 15.55 16.65 18.92
C TYR A 366 15.04 15.37 19.61
N ALA A 367 14.72 14.33 18.86
CA ALA A 367 14.30 13.04 19.41
C ALA A 367 15.40 12.41 20.27
N ARG A 368 16.65 12.36 19.77
CA ARG A 368 17.78 11.74 20.47
C ARG A 368 18.12 12.48 21.77
N GLU A 369 18.23 13.81 21.74
CA GLU A 369 18.61 14.61 22.90
C GLU A 369 17.52 14.63 23.99
N ASN A 370 16.25 14.69 23.59
CA ASN A 370 15.11 14.73 24.51
C ASN A 370 14.59 13.33 24.89
N LYS A 371 15.27 12.26 24.46
CA LYS A 371 14.91 10.88 24.76
C LYS A 371 13.47 10.51 24.36
N ILE A 372 12.96 11.13 23.28
CA ILE A 372 11.63 10.87 22.74
C ILE A 372 11.72 9.64 21.82
N PRO A 373 10.86 8.61 21.97
CA PRO A 373 10.86 7.45 21.10
C PRO A 373 10.88 7.83 19.61
N TYR A 374 11.83 7.25 18.88
CA TYR A 374 12.09 7.56 17.47
C TYR A 374 12.00 6.32 16.60
N LEU A 375 11.24 6.40 15.50
CA LEU A 375 11.25 5.42 14.42
C LEU A 375 11.65 6.11 13.12
N GLY A 376 12.76 5.67 12.52
CA GLY A 376 13.18 6.10 11.18
C GLY A 376 13.00 4.98 10.15
N ILE A 377 12.34 5.28 9.02
CA ILE A 377 12.10 4.30 7.96
C ILE A 377 12.80 4.75 6.68
N CYS A 378 13.62 3.89 6.07
CA CYS A 378 14.33 4.14 4.82
C CYS A 378 15.15 5.44 4.88
N LEU A 379 14.72 6.53 4.25
CA LEU A 379 15.37 7.84 4.41
C LEU A 379 15.44 8.26 5.89
N GLY A 380 14.44 7.90 6.71
CA GLY A 380 14.46 8.17 8.15
C GLY A 380 15.65 7.53 8.88
N MET A 381 16.09 6.33 8.44
CA MET A 381 17.33 5.73 8.94
C MET A 381 18.57 6.49 8.42
N GLN A 382 18.59 6.84 7.14
CA GLN A 382 19.73 7.53 6.53
C GLN A 382 19.99 8.87 7.20
N VAL A 383 18.94 9.68 7.45
CA VAL A 383 19.10 10.95 8.15
C VAL A 383 19.48 10.77 9.63
N ALA A 384 19.10 9.64 10.25
CA ALA A 384 19.57 9.31 11.61
C ALA A 384 21.07 9.01 11.66
N VAL A 385 21.60 8.33 10.65
CA VAL A 385 23.05 8.09 10.52
C VAL A 385 23.80 9.39 10.24
N ILE A 386 23.26 10.27 9.39
CA ILE A 386 23.85 11.59 9.09
C ILE A 386 23.87 12.46 10.36
N GLU A 387 22.77 12.53 11.09
CA GLU A 387 22.68 13.27 12.35
C GLU A 387 23.73 12.77 13.35
N PHE A 388 23.81 11.45 13.54
CA PHE A 388 24.77 10.85 14.46
C PHE A 388 26.21 11.16 14.09
N ALA A 389 26.53 11.12 12.80
CA ALA A 389 27.86 11.50 12.31
C ALA A 389 28.17 12.98 12.55
N ARG A 390 27.21 13.88 12.31
CA ARG A 390 27.40 15.32 12.50
C ARG A 390 27.51 15.71 13.97
N ASP A 391 26.61 15.22 14.79
CA ASP A 391 26.46 15.74 16.16
C ASP A 391 27.18 14.92 17.22
N VAL A 392 27.45 13.64 16.99
CA VAL A 392 28.17 12.78 17.94
C VAL A 392 29.65 12.64 17.57
N LEU A 393 29.96 12.46 16.27
CA LEU A 393 31.35 12.36 15.78
C LEU A 393 31.96 13.71 15.42
N GLY A 394 31.15 14.77 15.26
CA GLY A 394 31.61 16.09 14.86
C GLY A 394 31.98 16.24 13.37
N TRP A 395 31.52 15.30 12.52
CA TRP A 395 31.71 15.38 11.07
C TRP A 395 30.67 16.30 10.44
N THR A 396 30.87 17.59 10.55
CA THR A 396 29.87 18.62 10.20
C THR A 396 29.45 18.60 8.73
N ASP A 397 30.25 18.01 7.86
CA ASP A 397 30.02 17.82 6.43
C ASP A 397 29.45 16.43 6.07
N ALA A 398 29.19 15.57 7.08
CA ALA A 398 28.62 14.25 6.82
C ALA A 398 27.27 14.34 6.11
N ASN A 399 27.12 13.57 5.03
CA ASN A 399 25.93 13.64 4.20
C ASN A 399 25.67 12.32 3.45
N SER A 400 24.59 12.28 2.68
CA SER A 400 24.35 11.30 1.63
C SER A 400 24.84 11.83 0.29
N THR A 401 25.44 10.99 -0.56
CA THR A 401 25.78 11.35 -1.93
C THR A 401 24.54 11.64 -2.81
N GLU A 402 23.33 11.28 -2.34
CA GLU A 402 22.07 11.74 -2.93
C GLU A 402 21.91 13.27 -2.83
N PHE A 403 22.36 13.85 -1.73
CA PHE A 403 22.13 15.26 -1.40
C PHE A 403 23.36 16.14 -1.67
N ASP A 404 24.55 15.60 -1.43
CA ASP A 404 25.83 16.28 -1.64
C ASP A 404 26.88 15.28 -2.12
N LYS A 405 27.19 15.33 -3.41
CA LYS A 405 28.17 14.45 -4.05
C LYS A 405 29.62 14.75 -3.64
N ASP A 406 29.86 15.96 -3.11
CA ASP A 406 31.20 16.43 -2.73
C ASP A 406 31.44 16.35 -1.23
N SER A 407 30.55 15.73 -0.46
CA SER A 407 30.70 15.51 0.99
C SER A 407 32.02 14.81 1.32
N GLY A 408 32.79 15.36 2.25
CA GLY A 408 34.03 14.73 2.73
C GLY A 408 33.79 13.47 3.58
N HIS A 409 32.57 13.32 4.13
CA HIS A 409 32.15 12.15 4.89
C HIS A 409 30.81 11.61 4.36
N PRO A 410 30.82 10.92 3.20
CA PRO A 410 29.61 10.35 2.61
C PRO A 410 29.16 9.10 3.39
N VAL A 411 28.51 9.32 4.55
CA VAL A 411 28.05 8.23 5.44
C VAL A 411 26.92 7.40 4.86
N VAL A 412 26.26 7.92 3.81
CA VAL A 412 25.26 7.24 2.99
C VAL A 412 25.63 7.45 1.53
N GLY A 413 25.60 6.41 0.72
CA GLY A 413 25.97 6.49 -0.70
C GLY A 413 25.42 5.34 -1.54
N LEU A 414 25.63 5.41 -2.86
CA LEU A 414 25.34 4.28 -3.75
C LEU A 414 26.33 3.14 -3.48
N ILE A 415 25.88 1.89 -3.55
CA ILE A 415 26.76 0.70 -3.37
C ILE A 415 27.93 0.71 -4.38
N THR A 416 27.74 1.32 -5.54
CA THR A 416 28.74 1.46 -6.60
C THR A 416 29.83 2.50 -6.35
N GLU A 417 29.66 3.34 -5.33
CA GLU A 417 30.60 4.41 -4.97
C GLU A 417 31.64 3.95 -3.94
N TRP A 418 31.56 2.72 -3.47
CA TRP A 418 32.46 2.11 -2.50
C TRP A 418 32.90 0.71 -2.98
N GLU A 419 34.16 0.42 -2.82
CA GLU A 419 34.73 -0.90 -3.13
C GLU A 419 34.07 -1.96 -2.24
N ASP A 420 33.70 -3.11 -2.85
CA ASP A 420 33.34 -4.27 -2.08
C ASP A 420 34.55 -4.80 -1.28
N ALA A 421 34.32 -5.72 -0.35
CA ALA A 421 35.40 -6.33 0.45
C ALA A 421 36.43 -7.09 -0.42
N SER A 422 36.20 -7.25 -1.72
CA SER A 422 37.11 -7.87 -2.71
C SER A 422 37.93 -6.86 -3.50
N GLY A 423 37.67 -5.55 -3.36
CA GLY A 423 38.33 -4.48 -4.11
C GLY A 423 37.87 -4.35 -5.56
N ALA A 424 36.73 -4.96 -5.92
CA ALA A 424 36.15 -4.83 -7.23
C ALA A 424 35.13 -3.67 -7.25
N VAL A 425 35.38 -2.65 -8.09
CA VAL A 425 34.42 -1.58 -8.36
C VAL A 425 33.40 -2.09 -9.39
N GLU A 426 32.20 -2.38 -8.98
CA GLU A 426 31.09 -2.52 -9.93
C GLU A 426 30.75 -1.14 -10.51
N THR A 427 31.32 -0.81 -11.66
CA THR A 427 31.03 0.41 -12.41
C THR A 427 29.63 0.33 -13.01
N ARG A 428 28.63 0.80 -12.29
CA ARG A 428 27.32 1.13 -12.83
C ARG A 428 27.33 2.62 -13.15
N SER A 429 27.19 2.97 -14.42
CA SER A 429 27.20 4.36 -14.87
C SER A 429 25.90 5.10 -14.53
N ASP A 430 25.96 6.44 -14.33
CA ASP A 430 24.82 7.35 -14.19
C ASP A 430 23.78 7.26 -15.33
N SER A 431 24.08 6.53 -16.40
CA SER A 431 23.25 6.29 -17.58
C SER A 431 22.49 4.96 -17.54
N SER A 432 22.67 4.12 -16.50
CA SER A 432 21.86 2.92 -16.33
C SER A 432 20.44 3.32 -15.96
N ASP A 433 19.50 2.60 -16.57
CA ASP A 433 18.04 2.78 -16.40
C ASP A 433 17.70 3.01 -14.92
N LEU A 434 17.10 4.15 -14.57
CA LEU A 434 16.85 4.58 -13.19
C LEU A 434 16.08 3.54 -12.36
N GLY A 435 15.34 2.63 -13.00
CA GLY A 435 14.68 1.49 -12.36
C GLY A 435 15.60 0.33 -11.98
N GLY A 436 16.77 0.17 -12.65
CA GLY A 436 17.62 -1.04 -12.54
C GLY A 436 18.58 -1.07 -11.35
N THR A 437 18.68 -0.03 -10.53
CA THR A 437 19.63 0.09 -9.40
C THR A 437 18.97 0.05 -8.03
N MET A 438 17.65 -0.01 -7.95
CA MET A 438 16.93 -0.07 -6.67
C MET A 438 16.92 -1.47 -6.07
N ARG A 439 17.11 -1.55 -4.76
CA ARG A 439 16.71 -2.73 -4.00
C ARG A 439 15.19 -2.68 -3.83
N LEU A 440 14.53 -3.67 -4.41
CA LEU A 440 13.07 -3.76 -4.45
C LEU A 440 12.59 -5.12 -3.93
N GLY A 441 11.45 -5.07 -3.21
CA GLY A 441 10.78 -6.28 -2.74
C GLY A 441 11.38 -6.88 -1.48
N ALA A 442 10.94 -8.09 -1.17
CA ALA A 442 11.26 -8.79 0.06
C ALA A 442 12.71 -9.26 0.08
N GLN A 443 13.42 -8.93 1.16
CA GLN A 443 14.79 -9.37 1.41
C GLN A 443 14.95 -9.81 2.86
N GLU A 444 15.85 -10.75 3.07
CA GLU A 444 16.17 -11.27 4.39
C GLU A 444 17.05 -10.27 5.15
N CYS A 445 16.74 -10.09 6.44
CA CYS A 445 17.54 -9.31 7.38
C CYS A 445 17.81 -10.16 8.63
N GLY A 446 19.08 -10.26 9.02
CA GLY A 446 19.52 -10.86 10.28
C GLY A 446 19.52 -9.82 11.40
N LEU A 447 18.88 -10.14 12.54
CA LEU A 447 18.77 -9.27 13.70
C LEU A 447 19.72 -9.71 14.81
N GLU A 448 20.31 -8.75 15.50
CA GLU A 448 21.19 -9.01 16.64
C GLU A 448 20.37 -9.35 17.90
N PRO A 449 20.58 -10.55 18.52
CA PRO A 449 19.89 -10.92 19.75
C PRO A 449 20.09 -9.91 20.88
N GLY A 450 19.01 -9.57 21.59
CA GLY A 450 19.03 -8.59 22.68
C GLY A 450 18.95 -7.12 22.23
N SER A 451 18.81 -6.85 20.94
CA SER A 451 18.46 -5.54 20.43
C SER A 451 16.95 -5.27 20.57
N LYS A 452 16.55 -3.99 20.53
CA LYS A 452 15.13 -3.61 20.61
C LYS A 452 14.35 -4.11 19.40
N VAL A 453 14.93 -4.07 18.21
CA VAL A 453 14.30 -4.62 17.03
C VAL A 453 14.11 -6.14 17.17
N PHE A 454 15.09 -6.87 17.69
CA PHE A 454 14.96 -8.31 17.97
C PHE A 454 13.84 -8.57 19.00
N GLU A 455 13.75 -7.76 20.07
CA GLU A 455 12.68 -7.87 21.07
C GLU A 455 11.29 -7.69 20.44
N CYS A 456 11.15 -6.79 19.44
CA CYS A 456 9.90 -6.59 18.73
C CYS A 456 9.52 -7.81 17.87
N TYR A 457 10.44 -8.35 17.07
CA TYR A 457 10.15 -9.45 16.15
C TYR A 457 10.20 -10.84 16.81
N GLY A 458 10.99 -11.03 17.86
CA GLY A 458 11.15 -12.29 18.56
C GLY A 458 11.86 -13.39 17.75
N GLN A 459 12.60 -13.03 16.70
CA GLN A 459 13.30 -13.96 15.82
C GLN A 459 14.56 -13.33 15.23
N GLU A 460 15.58 -14.18 14.93
CA GLU A 460 16.89 -13.73 14.44
C GLU A 460 16.88 -13.36 12.95
N ARG A 461 15.94 -13.86 12.18
CA ARG A 461 15.81 -13.60 10.74
C ARG A 461 14.42 -13.14 10.41
N ILE A 462 14.33 -12.03 9.69
CA ILE A 462 13.08 -11.45 9.20
C ILE A 462 13.16 -11.25 7.70
N VAL A 463 12.01 -11.06 7.08
CA VAL A 463 11.90 -10.75 5.65
C VAL A 463 11.03 -9.52 5.51
N GLU A 464 11.61 -8.42 5.04
CA GLU A 464 10.94 -7.14 4.86
C GLU A 464 11.13 -6.59 3.45
N ARG A 465 10.25 -5.69 3.02
CA ARG A 465 10.28 -5.12 1.67
C ARG A 465 11.12 -3.85 1.62
N HIS A 466 11.89 -3.72 0.54
CA HIS A 466 12.79 -2.60 0.27
C HIS A 466 12.32 -1.79 -0.94
N ARG A 467 12.64 -0.49 -0.90
CA ARG A 467 12.50 0.46 -2.00
C ARG A 467 13.49 1.60 -1.84
N HIS A 468 14.77 1.36 -2.15
CA HIS A 468 15.81 2.38 -2.01
C HIS A 468 17.04 2.07 -2.88
N ARG A 469 17.91 3.07 -3.07
CA ARG A 469 19.17 2.98 -3.83
C ARG A 469 20.39 3.23 -2.96
N TYR A 470 20.25 4.09 -1.95
CA TYR A 470 21.32 4.53 -1.09
C TYR A 470 21.38 3.67 0.17
N GLU A 471 22.60 3.40 0.62
CA GLU A 471 22.93 2.54 1.75
C GLU A 471 23.90 3.22 2.69
N VAL A 472 23.97 2.79 3.94
CA VAL A 472 25.00 3.24 4.89
C VAL A 472 26.37 2.78 4.40
N ASN A 473 27.33 3.70 4.35
CA ASN A 473 28.68 3.45 3.86
C ASN A 473 29.49 2.60 4.85
N ASN A 474 29.75 1.36 4.48
CA ASN A 474 30.51 0.42 5.31
C ASN A 474 31.94 0.88 5.64
N ASN A 475 32.57 1.70 4.80
CA ASN A 475 33.93 2.19 5.04
C ASN A 475 34.01 3.15 6.24
N LEU A 476 32.93 3.85 6.55
CA LEU A 476 32.82 4.78 7.69
C LEU A 476 32.13 4.15 8.91
N LEU A 477 31.61 2.94 8.76
CA LEU A 477 30.87 2.24 9.80
C LEU A 477 31.67 1.98 11.10
N PRO A 478 32.96 1.58 11.05
CA PRO A 478 33.74 1.36 12.27
C PRO A 478 33.84 2.57 13.19
N GLN A 479 33.92 3.78 12.62
CA GLN A 479 33.97 5.02 13.39
C GLN A 479 32.61 5.34 14.02
N LEU A 480 31.50 5.13 13.29
CA LEU A 480 30.13 5.29 13.79
C LEU A 480 29.86 4.33 14.96
N GLN A 481 30.29 3.07 14.83
CA GLN A 481 30.15 2.07 15.89
C GLN A 481 31.03 2.39 17.11
N ALA A 482 32.25 2.85 16.91
CA ALA A 482 33.15 3.28 17.99
C ALA A 482 32.58 4.46 18.80
N ALA A 483 31.78 5.33 18.14
CA ALA A 483 31.05 6.43 18.77
C ALA A 483 29.74 5.99 19.46
N GLY A 484 29.37 4.72 19.34
CA GLY A 484 28.22 4.12 20.03
C GLY A 484 26.99 3.81 19.18
N LEU A 485 26.99 4.08 17.87
CA LEU A 485 25.88 3.64 17.01
C LEU A 485 25.87 2.11 16.93
N LYS A 486 24.75 1.50 17.28
CA LYS A 486 24.59 0.04 17.18
C LYS A 486 24.01 -0.35 15.83
N ILE A 487 24.63 -1.35 15.19
CA ILE A 487 24.10 -2.01 14.01
C ILE A 487 23.42 -3.28 14.48
N THR A 488 22.09 -3.25 14.50
CA THR A 488 21.26 -4.34 15.06
C THR A 488 20.53 -5.14 14.01
N GLY A 489 20.65 -4.76 12.73
CA GLY A 489 20.17 -5.54 11.59
C GLY A 489 21.12 -5.44 10.41
N ARG A 490 21.33 -6.57 9.73
CA ARG A 490 22.13 -6.66 8.49
C ARG A 490 21.41 -7.49 7.44
N SER A 491 21.69 -7.22 6.15
CA SER A 491 21.22 -8.04 5.03
C SER A 491 21.55 -9.52 5.24
N GLY A 492 20.82 -10.42 4.58
CA GLY A 492 20.97 -11.88 4.75
C GLY A 492 22.39 -12.40 4.51
N ASP A 493 23.18 -11.71 3.68
CA ASP A 493 24.62 -11.96 3.44
C ASP A 493 25.55 -11.25 4.45
N GLY A 494 24.99 -10.43 5.35
CA GLY A 494 25.73 -9.64 6.34
C GLY A 494 26.42 -8.38 5.81
N ALA A 495 26.30 -8.09 4.51
CA ALA A 495 27.07 -7.02 3.87
C ALA A 495 26.53 -5.62 4.14
N LEU A 496 25.22 -5.43 4.20
CA LEU A 496 24.58 -4.12 4.28
C LEU A 496 23.93 -3.87 5.66
N VAL A 497 23.88 -2.60 6.05
CA VAL A 497 23.23 -2.17 7.29
C VAL A 497 21.73 -2.03 7.05
N GLU A 498 20.94 -2.77 7.81
CA GLU A 498 19.47 -2.77 7.69
C GLU A 498 18.76 -2.09 8.86
N VAL A 499 19.35 -2.15 10.06
CA VAL A 499 18.80 -1.52 11.26
C VAL A 499 19.90 -0.90 12.12
N VAL A 500 19.65 0.31 12.59
CA VAL A 500 20.50 1.02 13.56
C VAL A 500 19.71 1.37 14.81
N GLU A 501 20.39 1.34 15.97
CA GLU A 501 19.83 1.74 17.26
C GLU A 501 20.80 2.65 18.02
N ALA A 502 20.26 3.62 18.78
CA ALA A 502 21.03 4.39 19.76
C ALA A 502 20.97 3.71 21.13
N PRO A 503 22.10 3.25 21.71
CA PRO A 503 22.12 2.36 22.89
C PRO A 503 21.59 3.02 24.17
N ASP A 504 21.86 4.30 24.35
CA ASP A 504 21.51 5.05 25.55
C ASP A 504 20.16 5.75 25.45
N HIS A 505 19.33 5.33 24.49
CA HIS A 505 18.02 5.87 24.25
C HIS A 505 16.92 4.87 24.66
N PRO A 506 15.83 5.29 25.32
CA PRO A 506 14.75 4.38 25.73
C PRO A 506 14.17 3.60 24.55
N TRP A 507 13.99 4.23 23.40
CA TRP A 507 13.59 3.57 22.17
C TRP A 507 13.98 4.42 20.95
N PHE A 508 15.05 4.08 20.28
CA PHE A 508 15.53 4.71 19.05
C PHE A 508 15.91 3.62 18.08
N VAL A 509 15.05 3.37 17.11
CA VAL A 509 15.22 2.33 16.09
C VAL A 509 15.01 2.96 14.72
N ALA A 510 15.90 2.64 13.80
CA ALA A 510 15.71 3.06 12.41
C ALA A 510 16.09 1.92 11.46
N CYS A 511 15.26 1.70 10.43
CA CYS A 511 15.39 0.60 9.48
C CYS A 511 15.45 1.09 8.04
N GLN A 512 16.19 0.36 7.19
CA GLN A 512 16.31 0.66 5.76
C GLN A 512 15.12 0.14 4.95
N PHE A 513 14.50 -0.93 5.41
CA PHE A 513 13.31 -1.52 4.80
C PHE A 513 12.02 -0.75 5.16
N HIS A 514 10.92 -1.14 4.51
CA HIS A 514 9.59 -0.54 4.65
C HIS A 514 8.62 -1.50 5.36
N PRO A 515 8.58 -1.53 6.70
CA PRO A 515 7.73 -2.44 7.46
C PRO A 515 6.23 -2.15 7.28
N GLU A 516 5.87 -0.95 6.84
CA GLU A 516 4.49 -0.55 6.58
C GLU A 516 3.82 -1.40 5.51
N PHE A 517 4.57 -1.93 4.54
CA PHE A 517 4.02 -2.74 3.45
C PHE A 517 3.54 -4.13 3.89
N THR A 518 3.95 -4.60 5.06
CA THR A 518 3.56 -5.92 5.58
C THR A 518 2.60 -5.85 6.77
N SER A 519 2.24 -4.64 7.21
CA SER A 519 1.31 -4.42 8.32
C SER A 519 -0.14 -4.70 7.93
N THR A 520 -0.87 -5.43 8.78
CA THR A 520 -2.29 -5.73 8.59
C THR A 520 -3.13 -5.37 9.82
N PRO A 521 -4.44 -5.08 9.68
CA PRO A 521 -5.28 -4.75 10.83
C PRO A 521 -5.50 -5.93 11.78
N ARG A 522 -5.48 -7.16 11.26
CA ARG A 522 -5.74 -8.38 12.03
C ARG A 522 -4.54 -8.81 12.87
N ASP A 523 -3.33 -8.64 12.36
CA ASP A 523 -2.09 -9.13 12.98
C ASP A 523 -1.17 -8.00 13.47
N GLY A 524 -1.37 -6.76 13.00
CA GLY A 524 -0.47 -5.63 13.25
C GLY A 524 0.86 -5.80 12.51
N HIS A 525 1.90 -5.18 13.06
CA HIS A 525 3.29 -5.37 12.67
C HIS A 525 4.19 -5.17 13.89
N PRO A 526 5.16 -6.07 14.15
CA PRO A 526 5.96 -6.05 15.39
C PRO A 526 6.63 -4.72 15.69
N LEU A 527 7.29 -4.12 14.69
CA LEU A 527 8.04 -2.88 14.85
C LEU A 527 7.13 -1.69 15.19
N PHE A 528 5.97 -1.56 14.54
CA PHE A 528 5.02 -0.50 14.86
C PHE A 528 4.34 -0.71 16.22
N SER A 529 4.08 -1.95 16.60
CA SER A 529 3.55 -2.28 17.93
C SER A 529 4.57 -1.91 19.02
N GLY A 530 5.85 -2.24 18.82
CA GLY A 530 6.94 -1.84 19.72
C GLY A 530 7.05 -0.31 19.84
N PHE A 531 6.95 0.39 18.74
CA PHE A 531 7.01 1.86 18.70
C PHE A 531 5.84 2.53 19.46
N VAL A 532 4.60 2.06 19.25
CA VAL A 532 3.43 2.59 19.97
C VAL A 532 3.51 2.29 21.46
N ASN A 533 4.00 1.11 21.84
CA ASN A 533 4.23 0.77 23.25
C ASN A 533 5.29 1.70 23.89
N ALA A 534 6.39 1.98 23.19
CA ALA A 534 7.40 2.93 23.65
C ALA A 534 6.82 4.35 23.83
N ALA A 535 5.93 4.79 22.93
CA ALA A 535 5.22 6.05 23.07
C ALA A 535 4.33 6.10 24.32
N LEU A 536 3.62 5.00 24.62
CA LEU A 536 2.81 4.86 25.83
C LEU A 536 3.67 4.93 27.11
N GLU A 537 4.80 4.23 27.12
CA GLU A 537 5.74 4.27 28.24
C GLU A 537 6.33 5.66 28.46
N TYR A 538 6.68 6.36 27.37
CA TYR A 538 7.19 7.71 27.44
C TYR A 538 6.14 8.68 27.98
N LYS A 539 4.90 8.60 27.50
CA LYS A 539 3.77 9.39 28.00
C LYS A 539 3.54 9.16 29.50
N ALA A 540 3.57 7.90 29.93
CA ALA A 540 3.39 7.55 31.35
C ALA A 540 4.50 8.09 32.27
N LYS A 541 5.71 8.28 31.77
CA LYS A 541 6.83 8.87 32.52
C LYS A 541 6.77 10.39 32.61
N LYS A 542 6.03 11.05 31.70
CA LYS A 542 5.80 12.50 31.69
C LYS A 542 4.64 12.94 32.59
N ALA A 543 3.67 12.05 32.82
CA ALA A 543 2.50 12.30 33.67
C ALA A 543 2.84 12.17 35.16
#